data_78bdd77218c87ecce9857c6e7b6b5c1d
#
_entry.id   78bdd77218c87ecce9857c6e7b6b5c1d
#
_cell.length_a   1.000
_cell.length_b   1.000
_cell.length_c   1.000
_cell.angle_alpha   90.00
_cell.angle_beta   90.00
_cell.angle_gamma   90.00
#
_symmetry.space_group_name_H-M   'P 1'
#
loop_
_entity.id
_entity.type
_entity.pdbx_description
1 polymer ?
#
loop_
_entity_poly.entity_id
_entity_poly.type
_entity_poly.pdbx_seq_one_letter_code
_entity_poly.pdbx_strand_id
1 'polypeptide(L)'
;MKAFRDYWTFLAIRGALAIVAAIVIAAMPFGAAWIMTIPVALALTADCLAAFSIFDGAVAILLNRLLPEQATHRRALFAQTAVGAAAATLLFFIVYGLIGIHALLWIVAAQFAAAALVEFIVARDTHAQYRCLSCYSTSMVLAFCALLLPFAAGLDASRITAALAGCVALYGLSELTMGARMLFLEYRSTHPADTLSHA
;
A
#
# COMPACT_ATOMS: atom_id res chain seq x y z
N MET A 1 -2.00 15.09 -20.85
CA MET A 1 -3.34 14.80 -20.27
C MET A 1 -3.65 13.29 -20.16
N LYS A 2 -3.43 12.43 -21.17
CA LYS A 2 -3.66 10.96 -21.02
C LYS A 2 -2.88 10.32 -19.87
N ALA A 3 -1.59 10.65 -19.69
CA ALA A 3 -0.75 10.08 -18.63
C ALA A 3 -1.25 10.36 -17.20
N PHE A 4 -1.95 11.47 -16.99
CA PHE A 4 -2.50 11.85 -15.69
C PHE A 4 -3.76 11.03 -15.37
N ARG A 5 -4.60 10.76 -16.37
CA ARG A 5 -5.80 9.94 -16.25
C ARG A 5 -5.47 8.50 -15.86
N ASP A 6 -4.38 7.96 -16.39
CA ASP A 6 -4.01 6.58 -16.12
C ASP A 6 -3.41 6.41 -14.71
N TYR A 7 -2.83 7.48 -14.13
CA TYR A 7 -2.23 7.45 -12.80
C TYR A 7 -3.26 7.38 -11.66
N TRP A 8 -4.36 8.12 -11.71
CA TRP A 8 -5.40 8.04 -10.68
C TRP A 8 -6.12 6.68 -10.68
N THR A 9 -6.33 6.08 -11.87
CA THR A 9 -6.89 4.73 -11.99
C THR A 9 -5.99 3.71 -11.29
N PHE A 10 -4.69 3.87 -11.42
CA PHE A 10 -3.71 3.03 -10.75
C PHE A 10 -3.79 3.15 -9.22
N LEU A 11 -3.82 4.35 -8.69
CA LEU A 11 -3.98 4.58 -7.25
C LEU A 11 -5.29 3.95 -6.74
N ALA A 12 -6.37 4.08 -7.50
CA ALA A 12 -7.65 3.47 -7.16
C ALA A 12 -7.57 1.93 -7.13
N ILE A 13 -6.92 1.30 -8.11
CA ILE A 13 -6.72 -0.15 -8.14
C ILE A 13 -5.88 -0.62 -6.95
N ARG A 14 -4.75 0.04 -6.67
CA ARG A 14 -3.89 -0.28 -5.52
C ARG A 14 -4.65 -0.13 -4.20
N GLY A 15 -5.35 0.98 -4.03
CA GLY A 15 -6.16 1.24 -2.85
C GLY A 15 -7.27 0.21 -2.66
N ALA A 16 -7.98 -0.17 -3.72
CA ALA A 16 -9.01 -1.21 -3.66
C ALA A 16 -8.42 -2.58 -3.30
N LEU A 17 -7.30 -2.98 -3.90
CA LEU A 17 -6.59 -4.22 -3.56
C LEU A 17 -6.14 -4.24 -2.10
N ALA A 18 -5.61 -3.12 -1.58
CA ALA A 18 -5.22 -3.01 -0.18
C ALA A 18 -6.42 -3.15 0.76
N ILE A 19 -7.56 -2.54 0.45
CA ILE A 19 -8.79 -2.70 1.25
C ILE A 19 -9.27 -4.14 1.25
N VAL A 20 -9.28 -4.81 0.08
CA VAL A 20 -9.64 -6.23 0.01
C VAL A 20 -8.69 -7.08 0.85
N ALA A 21 -7.38 -6.87 0.75
CA ALA A 21 -6.40 -7.57 1.58
C ALA A 21 -6.63 -7.32 3.08
N ALA A 22 -6.90 -6.08 3.48
CA ALA A 22 -7.19 -5.72 4.87
C ALA A 22 -8.44 -6.44 5.40
N ILE A 23 -9.51 -6.53 4.61
CA ILE A 23 -10.74 -7.25 4.98
C ILE A 23 -10.44 -8.75 5.15
N VAL A 24 -9.69 -9.35 4.22
CA VAL A 24 -9.30 -10.76 4.30
C VAL A 24 -8.47 -11.01 5.57
N ILE A 25 -7.45 -10.18 5.84
CA ILE A 25 -6.61 -10.29 7.04
C ILE A 25 -7.46 -10.13 8.30
N ALA A 26 -8.37 -9.16 8.36
CA ALA A 26 -9.24 -8.92 9.51
C ALA A 26 -10.21 -10.09 9.76
N ALA A 27 -10.62 -10.80 8.72
CA ALA A 27 -11.51 -11.97 8.83
C ALA A 27 -10.79 -13.24 9.32
N MET A 28 -9.46 -13.34 9.18
CA MET A 28 -8.68 -14.54 9.55
C MET A 28 -8.86 -14.99 11.00
N PRO A 29 -8.85 -14.11 12.04
CA PRO A 29 -9.05 -14.53 13.42
C PRO A 29 -10.41 -15.15 13.67
N PHE A 30 -11.46 -14.69 12.96
CA PHE A 30 -12.83 -15.20 13.14
C PHE A 30 -13.00 -16.59 12.51
N GLY A 31 -12.37 -16.84 11.35
CA GLY A 31 -12.35 -18.17 10.75
C GLY A 31 -11.48 -19.16 11.52
N ALA A 32 -10.34 -18.71 12.04
CA ALA A 32 -9.38 -19.52 12.77
C ALA A 32 -9.90 -20.00 14.13
N ALA A 33 -10.77 -19.23 14.79
CA ALA A 33 -11.34 -19.61 16.09
C ALA A 33 -12.13 -20.93 16.05
N TRP A 34 -12.59 -21.35 14.87
CA TRP A 34 -13.41 -22.56 14.69
C TRP A 34 -12.62 -23.76 14.16
N ILE A 35 -11.49 -23.55 13.50
CA ILE A 35 -10.87 -24.63 12.68
C ILE A 35 -9.34 -24.71 12.82
N MET A 36 -8.65 -23.63 13.27
CA MET A 36 -7.19 -23.52 13.13
C MET A 36 -6.46 -23.05 14.40
N THR A 37 -5.21 -23.51 14.56
CA THR A 37 -4.33 -23.01 15.61
C THR A 37 -3.81 -21.59 15.30
N ILE A 38 -3.48 -20.82 16.33
CA ILE A 38 -2.93 -19.45 16.23
C ILE A 38 -1.78 -19.31 15.24
N PRO A 39 -0.80 -20.23 15.17
CA PRO A 39 0.27 -20.17 14.17
C PRO A 39 -0.22 -20.21 12.72
N VAL A 40 -1.29 -20.99 12.45
CA VAL A 40 -1.85 -21.10 11.09
C VAL A 40 -2.53 -19.80 10.66
N ALA A 41 -3.24 -19.12 11.56
CA ALA A 41 -3.84 -17.82 11.25
C ALA A 41 -2.79 -16.76 10.89
N LEU A 42 -1.68 -16.72 11.62
CA LEU A 42 -0.57 -15.83 11.30
C LEU A 42 0.17 -16.20 10.01
N ALA A 43 0.31 -17.51 9.73
CA ALA A 43 0.87 -17.98 8.47
C ALA A 43 0.00 -17.56 7.27
N LEU A 44 -1.33 -17.75 7.37
CA LEU A 44 -2.27 -17.27 6.34
C LEU A 44 -2.26 -15.75 6.18
N THR A 45 -2.08 -15.01 7.28
CA THR A 45 -1.90 -13.56 7.23
C THR A 45 -0.62 -13.19 6.46
N ALA A 46 0.48 -13.91 6.70
CA ALA A 46 1.73 -13.73 5.97
C ALA A 46 1.56 -14.05 4.47
N ASP A 47 0.85 -15.13 4.13
CA ASP A 47 0.52 -15.50 2.74
C ASP A 47 -0.30 -14.40 2.05
N CYS A 48 -1.33 -13.89 2.72
CA CYS A 48 -2.16 -12.81 2.19
C CYS A 48 -1.33 -11.54 1.93
N LEU A 49 -0.44 -11.17 2.85
CA LEU A 49 0.46 -10.04 2.70
C LEU A 49 1.49 -10.26 1.58
N ALA A 50 2.01 -11.48 1.44
CA ALA A 50 2.92 -11.83 0.35
C ALA A 50 2.21 -11.71 -1.01
N ALA A 51 1.00 -12.28 -1.13
CA ALA A 51 0.18 -12.16 -2.33
C ALA A 51 -0.12 -10.68 -2.65
N PHE A 52 -0.53 -9.89 -1.66
CA PHE A 52 -0.74 -8.45 -1.83
C PHE A 52 0.51 -7.75 -2.35
N SER A 53 1.68 -8.02 -1.78
CA SER A 53 2.96 -7.42 -2.19
C SER A 53 3.33 -7.78 -3.64
N ILE A 54 3.06 -9.02 -4.07
CA ILE A 54 3.28 -9.46 -5.45
C ILE A 54 2.32 -8.74 -6.41
N PHE A 55 1.04 -8.66 -6.08
CA PHE A 55 0.05 -7.95 -6.91
C PHE A 55 0.35 -6.46 -7.00
N ASP A 56 0.69 -5.80 -5.89
CA ASP A 56 1.09 -4.40 -5.88
C ASP A 56 2.31 -4.15 -6.77
N GLY A 57 3.32 -5.02 -6.68
CA GLY A 57 4.49 -4.99 -7.56
C GLY A 57 4.15 -5.22 -9.04
N ALA A 58 3.28 -6.17 -9.36
CA ALA A 58 2.84 -6.45 -10.73
C ALA A 58 2.09 -5.25 -11.32
N VAL A 59 1.21 -4.61 -10.54
CA VAL A 59 0.50 -3.39 -10.93
C VAL A 59 1.49 -2.25 -11.17
N ALA A 60 2.52 -2.11 -10.32
CA ALA A 60 3.58 -1.10 -10.51
C ALA A 60 4.38 -1.32 -11.82
N ILE A 61 4.71 -2.57 -12.16
CA ILE A 61 5.38 -2.91 -13.43
C ILE A 61 4.49 -2.58 -14.63
N LEU A 62 3.21 -2.96 -14.57
CA LEU A 62 2.25 -2.70 -15.64
C LEU A 62 2.13 -1.19 -15.90
N LEU A 63 2.03 -0.42 -14.83
CA LEU A 63 1.96 1.03 -14.92
C LEU A 63 3.22 1.63 -15.55
N ASN A 64 4.38 1.13 -15.16
CA ASN A 64 5.65 1.58 -15.70
C ASN A 64 5.76 1.41 -17.25
N ARG A 65 5.00 0.44 -17.81
CA ARG A 65 4.91 0.25 -19.27
C ARG A 65 3.91 1.21 -19.92
N LEU A 66 2.92 1.69 -19.19
CA LEU A 66 1.84 2.53 -19.69
C LEU A 66 2.13 4.03 -19.58
N LEU A 67 3.00 4.43 -18.63
CA LEU A 67 3.35 5.83 -18.41
C LEU A 67 4.51 6.27 -19.35
N PRO A 68 4.42 7.48 -19.96
CA PRO A 68 5.50 8.05 -20.71
C PRO A 68 6.72 8.35 -19.83
N GLU A 69 7.91 8.30 -20.41
CA GLU A 69 9.24 8.31 -19.81
C GLU A 69 9.56 9.52 -18.91
N GLN A 70 9.05 9.51 -17.68
CA GLN A 70 9.65 10.31 -16.61
C GLN A 70 10.57 9.41 -15.79
N ALA A 71 11.88 9.55 -16.02
CA ALA A 71 12.90 8.64 -15.49
C ALA A 71 12.87 8.45 -13.95
N THR A 72 12.45 9.46 -13.21
CA THR A 72 12.38 9.43 -11.74
C THR A 72 11.24 8.55 -11.24
N HIS A 73 10.03 8.70 -11.79
CA HIS A 73 8.88 7.86 -11.46
C HIS A 73 9.14 6.38 -11.79
N ARG A 74 9.80 6.12 -12.92
CA ARG A 74 10.15 4.77 -13.33
C ARG A 74 11.09 4.08 -12.36
N ARG A 75 12.11 4.78 -11.87
CA ARG A 75 13.05 4.25 -10.85
C ARG A 75 12.34 3.98 -9.53
N ALA A 76 11.44 4.87 -9.10
CA ALA A 76 10.66 4.71 -7.87
C ALA A 76 9.74 3.47 -7.94
N LEU A 77 9.02 3.27 -9.06
CA LEU A 77 8.18 2.10 -9.28
C LEU A 77 8.99 0.79 -9.30
N PHE A 78 10.16 0.78 -9.90
CA PHE A 78 11.05 -0.38 -9.85
C PHE A 78 11.56 -0.67 -8.44
N ALA A 79 11.94 0.36 -7.68
CA ALA A 79 12.37 0.20 -6.30
C ALA A 79 11.23 -0.38 -5.44
N GLN A 80 10.00 0.10 -5.61
CA GLN A 80 8.82 -0.40 -4.92
C GLN A 80 8.54 -1.88 -5.26
N THR A 81 8.61 -2.25 -6.54
CA THR A 81 8.46 -3.64 -6.97
C THR A 81 9.53 -4.54 -6.36
N ALA A 82 10.79 -4.09 -6.33
CA ALA A 82 11.88 -4.85 -5.73
C ALA A 82 11.68 -5.04 -4.22
N VAL A 83 11.24 -3.99 -3.51
CA VAL A 83 10.90 -4.07 -2.07
C VAL A 83 9.73 -5.04 -1.84
N GLY A 84 8.68 -4.95 -2.64
CA GLY A 84 7.53 -5.85 -2.56
C GLY A 84 7.91 -7.31 -2.79
N ALA A 85 8.75 -7.59 -3.81
CA ALA A 85 9.24 -8.93 -4.10
C ALA A 85 10.11 -9.49 -2.99
N ALA A 86 11.02 -8.67 -2.42
CA ALA A 86 11.85 -9.08 -1.29
C ALA A 86 11.00 -9.38 -0.04
N ALA A 87 10.04 -8.52 0.27
CA ALA A 87 9.12 -8.73 1.39
C ALA A 87 8.28 -10.00 1.20
N ALA A 88 7.70 -10.22 0.01
CA ALA A 88 6.95 -11.42 -0.31
C ALA A 88 7.80 -12.68 -0.11
N THR A 89 9.05 -12.68 -0.58
CA THR A 89 9.98 -13.81 -0.42
C THR A 89 10.24 -14.10 1.07
N LEU A 90 10.48 -13.07 1.87
CA LEU A 90 10.69 -13.23 3.31
C LEU A 90 9.43 -13.72 4.04
N LEU A 91 8.25 -13.25 3.63
CA LEU A 91 6.98 -13.71 4.18
C LEU A 91 6.72 -15.18 3.85
N PHE A 92 7.04 -15.64 2.64
CA PHE A 92 6.99 -17.06 2.31
C PHE A 92 7.93 -17.91 3.19
N PHE A 93 9.13 -17.41 3.51
CA PHE A 93 10.02 -18.11 4.42
C PHE A 93 9.44 -18.27 5.84
N ILE A 94 8.59 -17.34 6.30
CA ILE A 94 7.83 -17.50 7.54
C ILE A 94 6.82 -18.63 7.40
N VAL A 95 6.06 -18.68 6.31
CA VAL A 95 5.03 -19.73 6.06
C VAL A 95 5.65 -21.12 6.03
N TYR A 96 6.82 -21.26 5.43
CA TYR A 96 7.57 -22.52 5.39
C TYR A 96 8.37 -22.83 6.67
N GLY A 97 8.28 -21.99 7.71
CA GLY A 97 8.93 -22.21 8.97
C GLY A 97 10.45 -21.99 8.96
N LEU A 98 11.00 -21.41 7.89
CA LEU A 98 12.44 -21.11 7.77
C LEU A 98 12.83 -19.87 8.59
N ILE A 99 11.88 -18.97 8.82
CA ILE A 99 12.02 -17.78 9.66
C ILE A 99 10.91 -17.81 10.70
N GLY A 100 11.25 -17.45 11.95
CA GLY A 100 10.27 -17.45 13.05
C GLY A 100 9.17 -16.41 12.83
N ILE A 101 7.96 -16.74 13.26
CA ILE A 101 6.76 -15.90 13.11
C ILE A 101 6.94 -14.49 13.72
N HIS A 102 7.80 -14.34 14.70
CA HIS A 102 8.11 -13.03 15.30
C HIS A 102 8.73 -12.04 14.31
N ALA A 103 9.35 -12.53 13.22
CA ALA A 103 9.88 -11.68 12.17
C ALA A 103 8.79 -11.02 11.30
N LEU A 104 7.54 -11.53 11.31
CA LEU A 104 6.43 -11.02 10.50
C LEU A 104 6.27 -9.50 10.63
N LEU A 105 6.16 -9.00 11.84
CA LEU A 105 5.95 -7.57 12.10
C LEU A 105 7.12 -6.71 11.62
N TRP A 106 8.36 -7.20 11.82
CA TRP A 106 9.56 -6.51 11.40
C TRP A 106 9.70 -6.46 9.87
N ILE A 107 9.36 -7.55 9.17
CA ILE A 107 9.38 -7.61 7.71
C ILE A 107 8.34 -6.64 7.14
N VAL A 108 7.12 -6.65 7.66
CA VAL A 108 6.06 -5.75 7.20
C VAL A 108 6.36 -4.30 7.54
N ALA A 109 6.92 -4.02 8.74
CA ALA A 109 7.34 -2.68 9.12
C ALA A 109 8.45 -2.16 8.18
N ALA A 110 9.45 -2.98 7.87
CA ALA A 110 10.51 -2.64 6.93
C ALA A 110 9.96 -2.38 5.51
N GLN A 111 9.00 -3.20 5.05
CA GLN A 111 8.32 -2.99 3.77
C GLN A 111 7.59 -1.65 3.74
N PHE A 112 6.81 -1.32 4.78
CA PHE A 112 6.12 -0.04 4.87
C PHE A 112 7.08 1.15 4.95
N ALA A 113 8.18 1.03 5.68
CA ALA A 113 9.22 2.07 5.74
C ALA A 113 9.86 2.31 4.36
N ALA A 114 10.19 1.25 3.63
CA ALA A 114 10.75 1.35 2.29
C ALA A 114 9.72 1.92 1.29
N ALA A 115 8.46 1.49 1.36
CA ALA A 115 7.38 2.04 0.54
C ALA A 115 7.13 3.52 0.87
N ALA A 116 7.16 3.91 2.16
CA ALA A 116 7.04 5.31 2.57
C ALA A 116 8.13 6.20 1.96
N LEU A 117 9.37 5.70 1.90
CA LEU A 117 10.48 6.43 1.30
C LEU A 117 10.28 6.60 -0.22
N VAL A 118 9.85 5.55 -0.92
CA VAL A 118 9.56 5.60 -2.35
C VAL A 118 8.43 6.59 -2.64
N GLU A 119 7.32 6.50 -1.90
CA GLU A 119 6.18 7.41 -2.04
C GLU A 119 6.56 8.86 -1.68
N PHE A 120 7.45 9.07 -0.72
CA PHE A 120 7.98 10.40 -0.40
C PHE A 120 8.76 11.00 -1.56
N ILE A 121 9.61 10.21 -2.23
CA ILE A 121 10.38 10.66 -3.40
C ILE A 121 9.41 11.05 -4.53
N VAL A 122 8.40 10.21 -4.82
CA VAL A 122 7.37 10.49 -5.83
C VAL A 122 6.56 11.73 -5.46
N ALA A 123 6.16 11.85 -4.19
CA ALA A 123 5.39 12.98 -3.70
C ALA A 123 6.17 14.30 -3.81
N ARG A 124 7.48 14.28 -3.52
CA ARG A 124 8.35 15.46 -3.65
C ARG A 124 8.39 15.97 -5.09
N ASP A 125 8.57 15.06 -6.04
CA ASP A 125 8.64 15.42 -7.46
C ASP A 125 7.27 15.91 -7.96
N THR A 126 6.18 15.27 -7.53
CA THR A 126 4.80 15.67 -7.85
C THR A 126 4.45 17.03 -7.21
N HIS A 127 4.87 17.27 -5.94
CA HIS A 127 4.67 18.54 -5.27
C HIS A 127 5.39 19.70 -5.98
N ALA A 128 6.62 19.48 -6.44
CA ALA A 128 7.37 20.46 -7.22
C ALA A 128 6.63 20.86 -8.50
N GLN A 129 5.90 19.93 -9.11
CA GLN A 129 5.17 20.13 -10.35
C GLN A 129 3.77 20.75 -10.15
N TYR A 130 3.02 20.30 -9.11
CA TYR A 130 1.60 20.63 -8.91
C TYR A 130 1.29 21.42 -7.61
N ARG A 131 2.29 21.69 -6.78
CA ARG A 131 2.16 22.37 -5.46
C ARG A 131 1.12 21.72 -4.54
N CYS A 132 0.97 20.41 -4.59
CA CYS A 132 -0.02 19.65 -3.85
C CYS A 132 0.58 19.03 -2.58
N LEU A 133 0.31 19.61 -1.40
CA LEU A 133 0.76 19.06 -0.10
C LEU A 133 0.16 17.69 0.23
N SER A 134 -1.04 17.39 -0.27
CA SER A 134 -1.68 16.10 -0.01
C SER A 134 -0.96 14.91 -0.65
N CYS A 135 -0.03 15.14 -1.58
CA CYS A 135 0.79 14.08 -2.17
C CYS A 135 1.64 13.34 -1.13
N TYR A 136 1.94 13.99 0.00
CA TYR A 136 2.70 13.36 1.10
C TYR A 136 1.85 12.49 2.03
N SER A 137 0.51 12.50 1.91
CA SER A 137 -0.37 11.79 2.84
C SER A 137 -0.11 10.29 2.89
N THR A 138 0.06 9.64 1.74
CA THR A 138 0.34 8.18 1.66
C THR A 138 1.68 7.85 2.28
N SER A 139 2.73 8.60 1.98
CA SER A 139 4.05 8.43 2.60
C SER A 139 3.99 8.57 4.12
N MET A 140 3.26 9.56 4.64
CA MET A 140 3.10 9.77 6.09
C MET A 140 2.34 8.61 6.74
N VAL A 141 1.26 8.12 6.12
CA VAL A 141 0.50 6.96 6.61
C VAL A 141 1.38 5.72 6.67
N LEU A 142 2.14 5.43 5.61
CA LEU A 142 3.06 4.30 5.57
C LEU A 142 4.16 4.41 6.63
N ALA A 143 4.77 5.59 6.80
CA ALA A 143 5.77 5.83 7.83
C ALA A 143 5.19 5.62 9.24
N PHE A 144 3.97 6.11 9.48
CA PHE A 144 3.27 5.91 10.75
C PHE A 144 2.99 4.43 11.01
N CYS A 145 2.49 3.67 10.02
CA CYS A 145 2.29 2.23 10.14
C CYS A 145 3.60 1.48 10.40
N ALA A 146 4.69 1.85 9.71
CA ALA A 146 6.00 1.25 9.93
C ALA A 146 6.51 1.45 11.37
N LEU A 147 6.24 2.62 11.96
CA LEU A 147 6.62 2.91 13.33
C LEU A 147 5.74 2.20 14.37
N LEU A 148 4.45 2.01 14.08
CA LEU A 148 3.50 1.38 15.02
C LEU A 148 3.64 -0.14 15.09
N LEU A 149 3.91 -0.82 13.96
CA LEU A 149 3.93 -2.28 13.91
C LEU A 149 4.89 -2.96 14.89
N PRO A 150 6.11 -2.47 15.13
CA PRO A 150 7.00 -3.08 16.13
C PRO A 150 6.43 -3.09 17.54
N PHE A 151 5.59 -2.10 17.91
CA PHE A 151 4.95 -2.07 19.23
C PHE A 151 3.86 -3.14 19.39
N ALA A 152 3.37 -3.68 18.30
CA ALA A 152 2.42 -4.80 18.32
C ALA A 152 3.10 -6.15 18.63
N ALA A 153 4.44 -6.24 18.68
CA ALA A 153 5.16 -7.50 18.86
C ALA A 153 4.89 -8.18 20.22
N GLY A 154 4.45 -7.43 21.23
CA GLY A 154 4.07 -7.95 22.54
C GLY A 154 2.60 -8.32 22.71
N LEU A 155 1.79 -8.15 21.64
CA LEU A 155 0.34 -8.42 21.67
C LEU A 155 0.03 -9.87 21.31
N ASP A 156 -1.19 -10.29 21.61
CA ASP A 156 -1.72 -11.57 21.16
C ASP A 156 -1.94 -11.60 19.64
N ALA A 157 -2.01 -12.79 19.06
CA ALA A 157 -2.08 -12.96 17.60
C ALA A 157 -3.29 -12.26 16.96
N SER A 158 -4.44 -12.21 17.65
CA SER A 158 -5.63 -11.54 17.13
C SER A 158 -5.41 -10.03 17.02
N ARG A 159 -4.75 -9.42 17.98
CA ARG A 159 -4.39 -7.99 17.96
C ARG A 159 -3.29 -7.69 16.95
N ILE A 160 -2.32 -8.58 16.78
CA ILE A 160 -1.31 -8.48 15.71
C ILE A 160 -2.00 -8.46 14.35
N THR A 161 -2.90 -9.41 14.09
CA THR A 161 -3.65 -9.48 12.83
C THR A 161 -4.52 -8.24 12.62
N ALA A 162 -5.19 -7.75 13.68
CA ALA A 162 -5.97 -6.52 13.62
C ALA A 162 -5.10 -5.28 13.33
N ALA A 163 -3.91 -5.19 13.93
CA ALA A 163 -2.97 -4.10 13.66
C ALA A 163 -2.47 -4.13 12.20
N LEU A 164 -2.13 -5.31 11.67
CA LEU A 164 -1.73 -5.49 10.27
C LEU A 164 -2.87 -5.11 9.32
N ALA A 165 -4.09 -5.61 9.57
CA ALA A 165 -5.27 -5.25 8.79
C ALA A 165 -5.53 -3.74 8.81
N GLY A 166 -5.44 -3.11 9.99
CA GLY A 166 -5.58 -1.67 10.16
C GLY A 166 -4.56 -0.87 9.36
N CYS A 167 -3.29 -1.25 9.40
CA CYS A 167 -2.25 -0.59 8.61
C CYS A 167 -2.47 -0.72 7.10
N VAL A 168 -2.84 -1.91 6.61
CA VAL A 168 -3.14 -2.15 5.20
C VAL A 168 -4.40 -1.38 4.77
N ALA A 169 -5.43 -1.30 5.62
CA ALA A 169 -6.62 -0.51 5.37
C ALA A 169 -6.32 1.00 5.28
N LEU A 170 -5.53 1.53 6.21
CA LEU A 170 -5.10 2.94 6.20
C LEU A 170 -4.31 3.27 4.93
N TYR A 171 -3.42 2.38 4.51
CA TYR A 171 -2.73 2.52 3.23
C TYR A 171 -3.71 2.54 2.05
N GLY A 172 -4.62 1.58 1.96
CA GLY A 172 -5.62 1.52 0.90
C GLY A 172 -6.51 2.76 0.85
N LEU A 173 -6.96 3.26 2.00
CA LEU A 173 -7.75 4.49 2.09
C LEU A 173 -6.95 5.72 1.64
N SER A 174 -5.66 5.81 1.97
CA SER A 174 -4.80 6.92 1.54
C SER A 174 -4.62 6.93 0.02
N GLU A 175 -4.44 5.77 -0.61
CA GLU A 175 -4.35 5.63 -2.07
C GLU A 175 -5.67 6.02 -2.77
N LEU A 176 -6.81 5.55 -2.25
CA LEU A 176 -8.14 5.88 -2.80
C LEU A 176 -8.42 7.38 -2.68
N THR A 177 -8.12 8.00 -1.54
CA THR A 177 -8.33 9.44 -1.35
C THR A 177 -7.45 10.26 -2.27
N MET A 178 -6.20 9.84 -2.49
CA MET A 178 -5.29 10.48 -3.42
C MET A 178 -5.78 10.33 -4.87
N GLY A 179 -6.20 9.14 -5.27
CA GLY A 179 -6.79 8.87 -6.58
C GLY A 179 -8.04 9.72 -6.85
N ALA A 180 -8.95 9.80 -5.87
CA ALA A 180 -10.16 10.61 -5.97
C ALA A 180 -9.84 12.11 -6.11
N ARG A 181 -8.85 12.62 -5.36
CA ARG A 181 -8.40 14.02 -5.49
C ARG A 181 -7.81 14.32 -6.86
N MET A 182 -6.99 13.42 -7.40
CA MET A 182 -6.43 13.59 -8.74
C MET A 182 -7.51 13.60 -9.81
N LEU A 183 -8.51 12.71 -9.71
CA LEU A 183 -9.67 12.69 -10.59
C LEU A 183 -10.44 14.03 -10.53
N PHE A 184 -10.66 14.55 -9.31
CA PHE A 184 -11.36 15.81 -9.12
C PHE A 184 -10.60 17.01 -9.73
N LEU A 185 -9.28 17.06 -9.58
CA LEU A 185 -8.44 18.08 -10.19
C LEU A 185 -8.47 18.03 -11.72
N GLU A 186 -8.46 16.83 -12.30
CA GLU A 186 -8.60 16.62 -13.74
C GLU A 186 -9.97 17.11 -14.23
N TYR A 187 -11.05 16.72 -13.55
CA TYR A 187 -12.39 17.16 -13.89
C TYR A 187 -12.52 18.70 -13.89
N ARG A 188 -12.00 19.36 -12.85
CA ARG A 188 -12.03 20.81 -12.74
C ARG A 188 -11.21 21.51 -13.83
N SER A 189 -10.12 20.92 -14.29
CA SER A 189 -9.29 21.45 -15.35
C SER A 189 -9.94 21.33 -16.74
N THR A 190 -10.81 20.34 -16.94
CA THR A 190 -11.52 20.10 -18.20
C THR A 190 -12.85 20.84 -18.32
N HIS A 191 -13.45 21.27 -17.17
CA HIS A 191 -14.75 21.96 -17.11
C HIS A 191 -14.63 23.31 -16.34
N PRO A 192 -13.85 24.27 -16.81
CA PRO A 192 -13.64 25.54 -16.09
C PRO A 192 -14.89 26.43 -15.99
N ALA A 193 -15.85 26.27 -16.91
CA ALA A 193 -17.05 27.10 -16.98
C ALA A 193 -18.09 26.79 -15.89
N ASP A 194 -18.19 25.55 -15.43
CA ASP A 194 -19.21 25.14 -14.46
C ASP A 194 -18.93 25.61 -13.03
N THR A 195 -17.68 25.99 -12.73
CA THR A 195 -17.28 26.44 -11.38
C THR A 195 -17.56 27.93 -11.12
N LEU A 196 -17.80 28.72 -12.14
CA LEU A 196 -18.08 30.17 -12.04
C LEU A 196 -19.57 30.50 -11.91
N SER A 197 -20.47 29.53 -12.16
CA SER A 197 -21.92 29.75 -12.06
C SER A 197 -22.49 29.58 -10.65
N HIS A 198 -21.71 29.12 -9.68
CA HIS A 198 -22.12 28.84 -8.29
C HIS A 198 -21.34 29.66 -7.24
N ALA A 199 -20.56 30.66 -7.65
CA ALA A 199 -19.90 31.61 -6.78
C ALA A 199 -20.58 32.99 -6.88
#